data_1be39b5ee0aace4b45829f76fe9ba810
#
_entry.id   1be39b5ee0aace4b45829f76fe9ba810
#
_cell.length_a   1.000
_cell.length_b   1.000
_cell.length_c   1.000
_cell.angle_alpha   90.00
_cell.angle_beta   90.00
_cell.angle_gamma   90.00
#
_symmetry.space_group_name_H-M   'P 1'
#
loop_
_entity.id
_entity.type
_entity.pdbx_description
1 polymer ?
#
loop_
_entity_poly.entity_id
_entity_poly.type
_entity_poly.pdbx_seq_one_letter_code
_entity_poly.pdbx_strand_id
1 'polypeptide(L)'
;RKKDTLLYAGTVTVNITDWFFFKDKPVLKYAGLSDAVINMKRSDSVWNYQFLVDYFSSPKPKSNTNKDVLQIDLKVLELNNILFTRVDKWIGQDLTASIKKLALTADEIDLSKKSIAINEIKLDEPVFSVSDYRGNKPLADPAANAEITVSETGQLQWNAAGWQLHINKILLHDGSFLND
;
A
#
# COMPACT_ATOMS: atom_id res chain seq x y z
N ARG A 1 -17.27 14.43 14.59
CA ARG A 1 -16.27 13.55 13.93
C ARG A 1 -15.25 14.44 13.24
N LYS A 2 -13.99 14.46 13.67
CA LYS A 2 -12.91 15.01 12.86
C LYS A 2 -12.87 14.23 11.56
N LYS A 3 -13.03 14.91 10.42
CA LYS A 3 -12.87 14.30 9.11
C LYS A 3 -11.36 14.12 8.90
N ASP A 4 -10.84 12.91 9.10
CA ASP A 4 -9.47 12.60 8.74
C ASP A 4 -9.40 12.36 7.24
N THR A 5 -8.56 13.11 6.56
CA THR A 5 -8.31 12.92 5.13
C THR A 5 -7.35 11.75 4.97
N LEU A 6 -7.81 10.64 4.36
CA LEU A 6 -6.97 9.49 4.04
C LEU A 6 -6.06 9.78 2.85
N LEU A 7 -6.61 10.39 1.81
CA LEU A 7 -5.90 10.71 0.57
C LEU A 7 -6.34 12.10 0.09
N TYR A 8 -5.38 12.93 -0.20
CA TYR A 8 -5.51 14.14 -1.00
C TYR A 8 -4.63 13.99 -2.24
N ALA A 9 -5.10 14.39 -3.40
CA ALA A 9 -4.33 14.41 -4.63
C ALA A 9 -4.61 15.70 -5.38
N GLY A 10 -3.53 16.40 -5.77
CA GLY A 10 -3.63 17.56 -6.63
C GLY A 10 -3.99 17.17 -8.06
N THR A 11 -3.29 16.15 -8.58
CA THR A 11 -3.55 15.62 -9.93
C THR A 11 -3.52 14.10 -9.93
N VAL A 12 -4.51 13.51 -10.59
CA VAL A 12 -4.55 12.06 -10.88
C VAL A 12 -4.62 11.90 -12.39
N THR A 13 -3.69 11.18 -12.97
CA THR A 13 -3.67 10.85 -14.41
C THR A 13 -3.78 9.35 -14.58
N VAL A 14 -4.68 8.92 -15.42
CA VAL A 14 -4.84 7.51 -15.77
C VAL A 14 -4.89 7.35 -17.29
N ASN A 15 -4.28 6.29 -17.80
CA ASN A 15 -4.41 5.90 -19.20
C ASN A 15 -5.06 4.52 -19.26
N ILE A 16 -6.24 4.49 -19.85
CA ILE A 16 -7.04 3.30 -20.09
C ILE A 16 -6.98 3.02 -21.58
N THR A 17 -6.90 1.77 -22.00
CA THR A 17 -6.79 1.40 -23.42
C THR A 17 -7.90 2.01 -24.26
N ASP A 18 -7.53 2.55 -25.44
CA ASP A 18 -8.40 3.25 -26.39
C ASP A 18 -9.56 2.38 -26.93
N TRP A 19 -9.45 1.06 -26.79
CA TRP A 19 -10.47 0.08 -27.19
C TRP A 19 -11.50 -0.24 -26.08
N PHE A 20 -11.60 0.62 -25.07
CA PHE A 20 -12.57 0.49 -23.99
C PHE A 20 -14.01 0.25 -24.47
N PHE A 21 -14.42 0.89 -25.58
CA PHE A 21 -15.77 0.72 -26.15
C PHE A 21 -15.98 -0.62 -26.86
N PHE A 22 -14.92 -1.38 -27.16
CA PHE A 22 -14.98 -2.64 -27.90
C PHE A 22 -14.51 -3.86 -27.12
N LYS A 23 -14.01 -3.68 -25.91
CA LYS A 23 -13.59 -4.75 -25.02
C LYS A 23 -14.49 -4.79 -23.79
N ASP A 24 -14.87 -5.98 -23.40
CA ASP A 24 -15.71 -6.22 -22.22
C ASP A 24 -15.03 -5.82 -20.90
N LYS A 25 -13.73 -5.47 -20.93
CA LYS A 25 -12.96 -5.12 -19.73
C LYS A 25 -11.97 -3.99 -20.01
N PRO A 26 -12.12 -2.83 -19.34
CA PRO A 26 -11.14 -1.76 -19.41
C PRO A 26 -9.81 -2.18 -18.76
N VAL A 27 -8.69 -1.84 -19.39
CA VAL A 27 -7.35 -2.16 -18.90
C VAL A 27 -6.63 -0.88 -18.53
N LEU A 28 -6.28 -0.74 -17.25
CA LEU A 28 -5.47 0.37 -16.74
C LEU A 28 -3.99 0.06 -16.98
N LYS A 29 -3.30 0.86 -17.82
CA LYS A 29 -1.88 0.67 -18.14
C LYS A 29 -0.96 1.69 -17.50
N TYR A 30 -1.44 2.88 -17.25
CA TYR A 30 -0.68 3.96 -16.64
C TYR A 30 -1.47 4.62 -15.53
N ALA A 31 -0.79 4.91 -14.44
CA ALA A 31 -1.31 5.73 -13.36
C ALA A 31 -0.26 6.77 -12.95
N GLY A 32 -0.68 8.01 -12.84
CA GLY A 32 0.13 9.12 -12.33
C GLY A 32 -0.58 9.80 -11.17
N LEU A 33 0.19 10.17 -10.14
CA LEU A 33 -0.29 10.90 -8.99
C LEU A 33 0.69 12.03 -8.67
N SER A 34 0.20 13.26 -8.56
CA SER A 34 1.03 14.41 -8.24
C SER A 34 0.42 15.24 -7.11
N ASP A 35 1.32 15.82 -6.30
CA ASP A 35 0.97 16.67 -5.16
C ASP A 35 0.00 15.97 -4.21
N ALA A 36 0.35 14.75 -3.79
CA ALA A 36 -0.53 13.95 -2.99
C ALA A 36 -0.03 13.76 -1.55
N VAL A 37 -1.00 13.72 -0.64
CA VAL A 37 -0.79 13.42 0.78
C VAL A 37 -1.61 12.19 1.12
N ILE A 38 -0.94 11.16 1.62
CA ILE A 38 -1.56 9.89 2.03
C ILE A 38 -1.35 9.73 3.53
N ASN A 39 -2.44 9.61 4.29
CA ASN A 39 -2.39 9.47 5.75
C ASN A 39 -3.02 8.16 6.20
N MET A 40 -2.21 7.21 6.58
CA MET A 40 -2.65 5.97 7.22
C MET A 40 -2.53 6.09 8.73
N LYS A 41 -3.60 5.82 9.45
CA LYS A 41 -3.63 5.97 10.92
C LYS A 41 -4.38 4.83 11.58
N ARG A 42 -3.86 4.37 12.71
CA ARG A 42 -4.63 3.60 13.68
C ARG A 42 -4.24 3.96 15.12
N SER A 43 -5.22 3.96 15.98
CA SER A 43 -5.04 4.19 17.43
C SER A 43 -5.35 2.96 18.27
N ASP A 44 -6.07 2.04 17.66
CA ASP A 44 -6.47 0.73 18.17
C ASP A 44 -6.14 -0.36 17.14
N SER A 45 -6.87 -1.44 17.08
CA SER A 45 -6.64 -2.55 16.14
C SER A 45 -7.07 -2.24 14.70
N VAL A 46 -7.77 -1.11 14.44
CA VAL A 46 -8.39 -0.82 13.15
C VAL A 46 -7.71 0.37 12.45
N TRP A 47 -7.40 0.19 11.18
CA TRP A 47 -6.85 1.24 10.33
C TRP A 47 -7.95 2.16 9.77
N ASN A 48 -7.62 3.43 9.57
CA ASN A 48 -8.54 4.40 8.98
C ASN A 48 -8.93 4.08 7.53
N TYR A 49 -8.22 3.20 6.85
CA TYR A 49 -8.53 2.72 5.50
C TYR A 49 -9.27 1.37 5.48
N GLN A 50 -9.62 0.79 6.63
CA GLN A 50 -10.24 -0.53 6.72
C GLN A 50 -11.52 -0.62 5.87
N PHE A 51 -12.28 0.45 5.79
CA PHE A 51 -13.48 0.50 4.96
C PHE A 51 -13.22 0.21 3.47
N LEU A 52 -12.03 0.57 2.94
CA LEU A 52 -11.64 0.22 1.57
C LEU A 52 -11.37 -1.28 1.47
N VAL A 53 -10.63 -1.84 2.44
CA VAL A 53 -10.36 -3.27 2.49
C VAL A 53 -11.68 -4.05 2.54
N ASP A 54 -12.59 -3.66 3.40
CA ASP A 54 -13.90 -4.29 3.57
C ASP A 54 -14.74 -4.20 2.28
N TYR A 55 -14.71 -3.04 1.62
CA TYR A 55 -15.45 -2.82 0.37
C TYR A 55 -14.93 -3.72 -0.76
N PHE A 56 -13.61 -3.85 -0.92
CA PHE A 56 -13.01 -4.65 -1.99
C PHE A 56 -12.92 -6.15 -1.66
N SER A 57 -12.92 -6.52 -0.38
CA SER A 57 -12.85 -7.91 0.07
C SER A 57 -14.22 -8.56 0.27
N SER A 58 -15.30 -7.78 0.34
CA SER A 58 -16.65 -8.33 0.51
C SER A 58 -17.00 -9.24 -0.65
N PRO A 59 -17.43 -10.49 -0.41
CA PRO A 59 -17.91 -11.37 -1.47
C PRO A 59 -19.11 -10.69 -2.12
N LYS A 60 -18.96 -10.28 -3.38
CA LYS A 60 -20.07 -9.69 -4.14
C LYS A 60 -21.19 -10.72 -4.21
N PRO A 61 -22.45 -10.36 -3.94
CA PRO A 61 -23.56 -11.28 -4.18
C PRO A 61 -23.47 -11.75 -5.62
N LYS A 62 -23.67 -13.06 -5.85
CA LYS A 62 -23.69 -13.68 -7.18
C LYS A 62 -24.85 -13.08 -8.00
N SER A 63 -24.67 -11.88 -8.47
CA SER A 63 -25.54 -11.28 -9.48
C SER A 63 -25.05 -11.84 -10.81
N ASN A 64 -25.94 -12.50 -11.53
CA ASN A 64 -25.71 -13.09 -12.87
C ASN A 64 -25.54 -12.02 -13.97
N THR A 65 -25.13 -10.84 -13.62
CA THR A 65 -24.71 -9.83 -14.58
C THR A 65 -23.20 -9.80 -14.59
N ASN A 66 -22.60 -10.11 -15.75
CA ASN A 66 -21.20 -9.88 -16.07
C ASN A 66 -20.89 -8.39 -15.85
N LYS A 67 -20.68 -7.98 -14.60
CA LYS A 67 -20.17 -6.64 -14.33
C LYS A 67 -18.68 -6.67 -14.66
N ASP A 68 -18.33 -5.87 -15.65
CA ASP A 68 -16.98 -5.64 -16.08
C ASP A 68 -16.09 -5.31 -14.89
N VAL A 69 -15.22 -6.23 -14.51
CA VAL A 69 -14.20 -6.02 -13.48
C VAL A 69 -13.06 -5.30 -14.16
N LEU A 70 -12.71 -4.11 -13.67
CA LEU A 70 -11.51 -3.40 -14.14
C LEU A 70 -10.31 -4.34 -14.08
N GLN A 71 -9.72 -4.64 -15.23
CA GLN A 71 -8.49 -5.40 -15.29
C GLN A 71 -7.31 -4.44 -15.11
N ILE A 72 -6.50 -4.69 -14.10
CA ILE A 72 -5.29 -3.91 -13.84
C ILE A 72 -4.13 -4.61 -14.55
N ASP A 73 -3.59 -3.98 -15.59
CA ASP A 73 -2.34 -4.36 -16.26
C ASP A 73 -1.41 -3.13 -16.24
N LEU A 74 -1.16 -2.64 -15.03
CA LEU A 74 -0.38 -1.42 -14.82
C LEU A 74 1.07 -1.64 -15.23
N LYS A 75 1.51 -0.93 -16.26
CA LYS A 75 2.88 -0.98 -16.77
C LYS A 75 3.74 0.16 -16.26
N VAL A 76 3.13 1.31 -16.01
CA VAL A 76 3.84 2.50 -15.56
C VAL A 76 3.08 3.15 -14.41
N LEU A 77 3.80 3.43 -13.33
CA LEU A 77 3.34 4.25 -12.22
C LEU A 77 4.29 5.42 -12.04
N GLU A 78 3.75 6.64 -12.03
CA GLU A 78 4.51 7.86 -11.73
C GLU A 78 3.92 8.58 -10.53
N LEU A 79 4.78 8.86 -9.56
CA LEU A 79 4.42 9.63 -8.38
C LEU A 79 5.32 10.86 -8.31
N ASN A 80 4.74 12.05 -8.19
CA ASN A 80 5.46 13.31 -8.10
C ASN A 80 5.01 14.07 -6.87
N ASN A 81 5.96 14.50 -6.04
CA ASN A 81 5.71 15.28 -4.83
C ASN A 81 4.68 14.60 -3.89
N ILE A 82 5.05 13.44 -3.37
CA ILE A 82 4.21 12.62 -2.51
C ILE A 82 4.68 12.71 -1.07
N LEU A 83 3.75 12.96 -0.17
CA LEU A 83 3.94 12.80 1.26
C LEU A 83 3.08 11.64 1.76
N PHE A 84 3.74 10.61 2.24
CA PHE A 84 3.10 9.46 2.88
C PHE A 84 3.37 9.49 4.38
N THR A 85 2.33 9.32 5.19
CA THR A 85 2.44 9.18 6.64
C THR A 85 1.68 7.94 7.11
N ARG A 86 2.33 7.15 7.94
CA ARG A 86 1.72 6.04 8.66
C ARG A 86 1.91 6.28 10.15
N VAL A 87 0.82 6.57 10.86
CA VAL A 87 0.81 6.76 12.31
C VAL A 87 0.18 5.53 12.95
N ASP A 88 1.00 4.74 13.62
CA ASP A 88 0.59 3.49 14.23
C ASP A 88 0.69 3.56 15.75
N LYS A 89 -0.27 4.23 16.37
CA LYS A 89 -0.34 4.32 17.83
C LYS A 89 -0.61 3.00 18.54
N TRP A 90 -1.08 2.00 17.81
CA TRP A 90 -1.32 0.68 18.38
C TRP A 90 -0.02 -0.03 18.76
N ILE A 91 0.93 -0.09 17.83
CA ILE A 91 2.24 -0.69 18.10
C ILE A 91 3.28 0.32 18.57
N GLY A 92 3.07 1.62 18.36
CA GLY A 92 4.00 2.67 18.73
C GLY A 92 5.09 2.89 17.68
N GLN A 93 4.69 3.00 16.41
CA GLN A 93 5.64 3.26 15.32
C GLN A 93 5.02 4.19 14.29
N ASP A 94 5.71 5.26 14.00
CA ASP A 94 5.34 6.19 12.94
C ASP A 94 6.36 6.12 11.80
N LEU A 95 5.86 6.20 10.56
CA LEU A 95 6.66 6.27 9.35
C LEU A 95 6.21 7.47 8.53
N THR A 96 7.15 8.29 8.12
CA THR A 96 6.94 9.35 7.13
C THR A 96 7.84 9.08 5.93
N ALA A 97 7.28 9.18 4.73
CA ALA A 97 8.03 9.12 3.49
C ALA A 97 7.66 10.32 2.61
N SER A 98 8.65 11.13 2.29
CA SER A 98 8.54 12.20 1.30
C SER A 98 9.29 11.78 0.05
N ILE A 99 8.65 11.79 -1.09
CA ILE A 99 9.21 11.35 -2.35
C ILE A 99 8.97 12.45 -3.39
N LYS A 100 10.05 13.05 -3.87
CA LYS A 100 9.95 14.07 -4.92
C LYS A 100 9.49 13.45 -6.23
N LYS A 101 10.11 12.33 -6.63
CA LYS A 101 9.71 11.59 -7.82
C LYS A 101 9.92 10.09 -7.63
N LEU A 102 8.92 9.31 -8.01
CA LEU A 102 9.02 7.87 -8.20
C LEU A 102 8.51 7.55 -9.60
N ALA A 103 9.31 6.81 -10.35
CA ALA A 103 8.89 6.20 -11.60
C ALA A 103 9.10 4.69 -11.52
N LEU A 104 8.03 3.95 -11.75
CA LEU A 104 8.03 2.50 -11.73
C LEU A 104 7.57 1.97 -13.08
N THR A 105 8.34 1.04 -13.63
CA THR A 105 7.92 0.25 -14.79
C THR A 105 7.78 -1.20 -14.38
N ALA A 106 6.64 -1.81 -14.71
CA ALA A 106 6.32 -3.19 -14.36
C ALA A 106 6.18 -4.05 -15.61
N ASP A 107 6.68 -5.27 -15.52
CA ASP A 107 6.46 -6.31 -16.52
C ASP A 107 5.08 -6.93 -16.34
N GLU A 108 4.72 -7.23 -15.07
CA GLU A 108 3.43 -7.82 -14.71
C GLU A 108 2.99 -7.34 -13.31
N ILE A 109 1.71 -6.98 -13.19
CA ILE A 109 1.03 -6.82 -11.91
C ILE A 109 -0.25 -7.66 -11.95
N ASP A 110 -0.22 -8.84 -11.38
CA ASP A 110 -1.36 -9.75 -11.29
C ASP A 110 -1.83 -9.88 -9.82
N LEU A 111 -2.87 -9.11 -9.50
CA LEU A 111 -3.44 -9.12 -8.14
C LEU A 111 -4.13 -10.44 -7.82
N SER A 112 -4.61 -11.17 -8.83
CA SER A 112 -5.30 -12.45 -8.65
C SER A 112 -4.33 -13.56 -8.29
N LYS A 113 -3.16 -13.56 -8.89
CA LYS A 113 -2.05 -14.47 -8.58
C LYS A 113 -1.15 -13.98 -7.44
N LYS A 114 -1.41 -12.75 -6.94
CA LYS A 114 -0.55 -12.08 -5.96
C LYS A 114 0.90 -11.99 -6.43
N SER A 115 1.10 -11.71 -7.71
CA SER A 115 2.41 -11.60 -8.37
C SER A 115 2.63 -10.19 -8.87
N ILE A 116 3.80 -9.64 -8.54
CA ILE A 116 4.24 -8.32 -8.98
C ILE A 116 5.67 -8.46 -9.50
N ALA A 117 5.87 -8.25 -10.80
CA ALA A 117 7.17 -8.19 -11.43
C ALA A 117 7.46 -6.76 -11.88
N ILE A 118 8.43 -6.14 -11.24
CA ILE A 118 8.87 -4.76 -11.48
C ILE A 118 10.18 -4.81 -12.25
N ASN A 119 10.22 -4.16 -13.40
CA ASN A 119 11.43 -4.03 -14.18
C ASN A 119 12.38 -2.99 -13.59
N GLU A 120 11.87 -1.78 -13.30
CA GLU A 120 12.71 -0.71 -12.76
C GLU A 120 11.90 0.17 -11.80
N ILE A 121 12.53 0.56 -10.69
CA ILE A 121 12.08 1.62 -9.79
C ILE A 121 13.14 2.71 -9.78
N LYS A 122 12.75 3.95 -10.08
CA LYS A 122 13.57 5.15 -9.89
C LYS A 122 12.97 5.98 -8.79
N LEU A 123 13.79 6.28 -7.78
CA LEU A 123 13.45 7.15 -6.66
C LEU A 123 14.39 8.35 -6.66
N ASP A 124 13.83 9.55 -6.72
CA ASP A 124 14.56 10.80 -6.69
C ASP A 124 14.21 11.56 -5.41
N GLU A 125 15.22 11.93 -4.66
CA GLU A 125 15.16 12.62 -3.37
C GLU A 125 14.14 12.02 -2.39
N PRO A 126 14.15 10.69 -2.13
CA PRO A 126 13.28 10.12 -1.12
C PRO A 126 13.84 10.40 0.28
N VAL A 127 12.99 10.83 1.17
CA VAL A 127 13.28 11.00 2.59
C VAL A 127 12.38 10.07 3.38
N PHE A 128 12.96 9.17 4.14
CA PHE A 128 12.24 8.28 5.05
C PHE A 128 12.58 8.63 6.50
N SER A 129 11.57 8.70 7.34
CA SER A 129 11.73 8.86 8.79
C SER A 129 10.89 7.82 9.50
N VAL A 130 11.51 7.13 10.46
CA VAL A 130 10.85 6.17 11.34
C VAL A 130 11.05 6.63 12.76
N SER A 131 10.00 6.59 13.56
CA SER A 131 10.03 6.94 14.98
C SER A 131 9.31 5.84 15.76
N ASP A 132 10.00 5.28 16.76
CA ASP A 132 9.49 4.21 17.61
C ASP A 132 9.18 4.75 19.02
N TYR A 133 8.02 4.39 19.56
CA TYR A 133 7.59 4.78 20.90
C TYR A 133 6.68 3.73 21.53
N ARG A 134 6.31 3.90 22.79
CA ARG A 134 5.39 2.98 23.45
C ARG A 134 3.98 3.10 22.84
N GLY A 135 3.51 2.00 22.22
CA GLY A 135 2.16 1.91 21.67
C GLY A 135 1.05 1.68 22.72
N ASN A 136 -0.19 1.75 22.24
CA ASN A 136 -1.40 1.54 23.04
C ASN A 136 -1.79 0.07 23.18
N LYS A 137 -1.13 -0.84 22.46
CA LYS A 137 -1.44 -2.28 22.52
C LYS A 137 -1.30 -2.77 23.95
N PRO A 138 -2.35 -3.38 24.56
CA PRO A 138 -2.24 -3.94 25.88
C PRO A 138 -1.10 -4.95 25.94
N LEU A 139 -0.31 -4.89 27.01
CA LEU A 139 0.66 -5.95 27.28
C LEU A 139 -0.15 -7.23 27.52
N ALA A 140 0.28 -8.34 26.91
CA ALA A 140 -0.30 -9.64 27.21
C ALA A 140 -0.13 -9.91 28.72
N ASP A 141 -1.23 -10.26 29.39
CA ASP A 141 -1.19 -10.59 30.81
C ASP A 141 -0.31 -11.85 30.98
N PRO A 142 0.80 -11.79 31.73
CA PRO A 142 1.66 -12.95 31.95
C PRO A 142 0.92 -14.14 32.61
N ALA A 143 -0.15 -13.86 33.34
CA ALA A 143 -0.94 -14.88 34.00
C ALA A 143 -1.92 -15.62 33.06
N ALA A 144 -2.27 -15.04 31.92
CA ALA A 144 -3.12 -15.68 30.90
C ALA A 144 -2.37 -16.69 30.03
N ASN A 145 -1.06 -16.79 30.14
CA ASN A 145 -0.18 -17.57 29.24
C ASN A 145 0.30 -18.90 29.86
N ALA A 146 -0.37 -19.43 30.89
CA ALA A 146 0.03 -20.70 31.52
C ALA A 146 -0.24 -21.94 30.62
N GLU A 147 -0.85 -21.79 29.45
CA GLU A 147 -1.04 -22.88 28.46
C GLU A 147 -0.69 -22.48 27.00
N ILE A 148 0.24 -21.57 26.83
CA ILE A 148 0.76 -21.35 25.48
C ILE A 148 1.98 -22.24 25.32
N THR A 149 1.77 -23.40 24.70
CA THR A 149 2.81 -24.07 23.92
C THR A 149 3.68 -23.02 23.25
N VAL A 150 5.00 -23.13 23.48
CA VAL A 150 6.04 -22.32 22.87
C VAL A 150 5.83 -22.32 21.35
N SER A 151 4.99 -21.43 20.88
CA SER A 151 4.89 -21.07 19.48
C SER A 151 5.81 -19.88 19.30
N GLU A 152 7.06 -20.23 19.08
CA GLU A 152 8.01 -19.58 18.20
C GLU A 152 7.99 -18.04 18.20
N THR A 153 9.14 -17.51 18.69
CA THR A 153 9.80 -16.31 18.16
C THR A 153 8.90 -15.48 17.27
N GLY A 154 8.58 -14.28 17.72
CA GLY A 154 7.85 -13.27 16.93
C GLY A 154 8.58 -12.94 15.63
N GLN A 155 8.63 -13.89 14.75
CA GLN A 155 8.95 -13.63 13.35
C GLN A 155 7.81 -12.77 12.83
N LEU A 156 8.15 -11.51 12.53
CA LEU A 156 7.37 -10.71 11.61
C LEU A 156 7.02 -11.63 10.43
N GLN A 157 5.75 -12.04 10.34
CA GLN A 157 5.28 -12.77 9.16
C GLN A 157 5.20 -11.77 8.01
N TRP A 158 6.39 -11.42 7.54
CA TRP A 158 6.58 -10.71 6.31
C TRP A 158 5.90 -11.53 5.21
N ASN A 159 4.90 -10.93 4.54
CA ASN A 159 4.22 -11.59 3.43
C ASN A 159 3.30 -12.79 3.81
N ALA A 160 2.56 -12.71 4.92
CA ALA A 160 1.57 -13.72 5.29
C ALA A 160 0.50 -13.97 4.20
N ALA A 161 0.26 -13.00 3.32
CA ALA A 161 -0.66 -13.13 2.20
C ALA A 161 -0.09 -13.91 1.00
N GLY A 162 1.19 -14.29 1.01
CA GLY A 162 1.83 -15.08 -0.05
C GLY A 162 2.04 -14.32 -1.36
N TRP A 163 2.31 -13.02 -1.31
CA TRP A 163 2.68 -12.23 -2.48
C TRP A 163 4.05 -12.61 -3.01
N GLN A 164 4.19 -12.67 -4.31
CA GLN A 164 5.47 -12.81 -5.00
C GLN A 164 5.87 -11.44 -5.54
N LEU A 165 6.99 -10.91 -5.07
CA LEU A 165 7.55 -9.64 -5.52
C LEU A 165 8.91 -9.89 -6.14
N HIS A 166 9.06 -9.52 -7.41
CA HIS A 166 10.31 -9.54 -8.14
C HIS A 166 10.65 -8.12 -8.61
N ILE A 167 11.85 -7.66 -8.31
CA ILE A 167 12.33 -6.33 -8.72
C ILE A 167 13.70 -6.51 -9.38
N ASN A 168 13.82 -6.15 -10.66
CA ASN A 168 15.06 -6.27 -11.40
C ASN A 168 16.05 -5.17 -11.05
N LYS A 169 15.57 -3.92 -10.89
CA LYS A 169 16.45 -2.77 -10.72
C LYS A 169 15.82 -1.69 -9.86
N ILE A 170 16.61 -1.17 -8.91
CA ILE A 170 16.25 0.01 -8.11
C ILE A 170 17.35 1.05 -8.31
N LEU A 171 16.97 2.26 -8.71
CA LEU A 171 17.82 3.44 -8.79
C LEU A 171 17.38 4.41 -7.71
N LEU A 172 18.30 4.78 -6.84
CA LEU A 172 18.10 5.74 -5.77
C LEU A 172 19.03 6.93 -5.99
N HIS A 173 18.47 8.12 -6.03
CA HIS A 173 19.21 9.37 -6.15
C HIS A 173 18.88 10.27 -4.95
N ASP A 174 19.92 10.76 -4.27
CA ASP A 174 19.85 11.70 -3.14
C ASP A 174 18.83 11.32 -2.04
N GLY A 175 18.81 10.03 -1.68
CA GLY A 175 17.95 9.53 -0.62
C GLY A 175 18.51 9.78 0.77
N SER A 176 17.61 10.01 1.76
CA SER A 176 17.97 10.08 3.17
C SER A 176 17.06 9.21 4.04
N PHE A 177 17.63 8.72 5.14
CA PHE A 177 16.91 7.93 6.14
C PHE A 177 17.19 8.49 7.53
N LEU A 178 16.15 8.72 8.29
CA LEU A 178 16.15 9.23 9.67
C LEU A 178 15.50 8.18 10.57
N ASN A 179 16.10 7.93 11.71
CA ASN A 179 15.56 7.03 12.73
C ASN A 179 15.67 7.73 14.09
N ASP A 180 14.53 7.98 14.76
CA ASP A 180 14.39 8.63 16.05
C ASP A 180 13.85 7.67 17.10
#